data_beabe37948914a676ec8f00a0bcddaac
#
_entry.id   beabe37948914a676ec8f00a0bcddaac
#
_cell.length_a   1.000
_cell.length_b   1.000
_cell.length_c   1.000
_cell.angle_alpha   90.00
_cell.angle_beta   90.00
_cell.angle_gamma   90.00
#
_symmetry.space_group_name_H-M   'P 1'
#
loop_
_entity.id
_entity.type
_entity.pdbx_description
1 polymer ?
#
loop_
_entity_poly.entity_id
_entity_poly.type
_entity_poly.pdbx_seq_one_letter_code
_entity_poly.pdbx_strand_id
1 'polypeptide(L)'
;MTEVFRTLYPEIEPYASGHLDVGDGHTIYWERVGTPGGKPAVFLHGGPGGTISPNHRRLFDPALYDVMLFDQRGCGKSTPNAELAANTTWHLVADIERLREMAGAKTWLVFGGSWGSTLALAYSEKHPERVSALIVRGIYTLTKAELDWYYQFGVSEMFPDKWERFIAPIPTEERHEMMLAYNRRLTHEDKAVRLAAAKAWSIWEGQTITLLPEPSTSDHFEEDEFAHAFARIENHFFVNAGWLEEGQLIRDAFKLKDIPGVIVQGRYDMPCPAKYAWALHRAWPKADFHLIEGAGHAYSEPGILDQLIRATDRFAGKTA
;
A
#
# COMPACT_ATOMS: atom_id res chain seq x y z
N MET A 1 -25.94 -19.23 12.11
CA MET A 1 -24.94 -18.71 13.06
C MET A 1 -24.37 -17.48 12.40
N THR A 2 -24.47 -16.31 13.02
CA THR A 2 -23.81 -15.09 12.54
C THR A 2 -22.31 -15.32 12.66
N GLU A 3 -21.63 -15.26 11.53
CA GLU A 3 -20.17 -15.37 11.48
C GLU A 3 -19.57 -14.21 12.28
N VAL A 4 -18.79 -14.51 13.30
CA VAL A 4 -18.15 -13.49 14.14
C VAL A 4 -16.82 -13.13 13.47
N PHE A 5 -16.75 -11.95 12.88
CA PHE A 5 -15.52 -11.44 12.29
C PHE A 5 -14.45 -11.16 13.35
N ARG A 6 -13.21 -11.49 13.02
CA ARG A 6 -12.04 -11.06 13.77
C ARG A 6 -11.86 -9.54 13.64
N THR A 7 -11.37 -8.94 14.70
CA THR A 7 -11.09 -7.49 14.77
C THR A 7 -9.61 -7.26 15.05
N LEU A 8 -9.19 -6.01 14.99
CA LEU A 8 -7.82 -5.61 15.35
C LEU A 8 -7.47 -6.09 16.76
N TYR A 9 -6.22 -6.48 16.96
CA TYR A 9 -5.65 -6.73 18.29
C TYR A 9 -5.71 -5.47 19.16
N PRO A 10 -5.57 -5.59 20.49
CA PRO A 10 -5.51 -4.42 21.37
C PRO A 10 -4.46 -3.40 20.93
N GLU A 11 -4.64 -2.16 21.37
CA GLU A 11 -3.65 -1.12 21.13
C GLU A 11 -2.30 -1.48 21.75
N ILE A 12 -1.24 -1.13 21.02
CA ILE A 12 0.14 -1.40 21.41
C ILE A 12 1.06 -0.28 20.97
N GLU A 13 1.99 0.08 21.85
CA GLU A 13 3.06 1.02 21.52
C GLU A 13 4.31 0.32 21.05
N PRO A 14 5.15 0.97 20.22
CA PRO A 14 6.43 0.43 19.81
C PRO A 14 7.35 0.25 21.02
N TYR A 15 8.01 -0.91 21.09
CA TYR A 15 9.07 -1.11 22.08
C TYR A 15 10.41 -0.52 21.62
N ALA A 16 10.56 -0.25 20.34
CA ALA A 16 11.69 0.45 19.75
C ALA A 16 11.25 1.24 18.52
N SER A 17 11.86 2.40 18.30
CA SER A 17 11.67 3.22 17.12
C SER A 17 12.91 4.07 16.87
N GLY A 18 13.06 4.55 15.64
CA GLY A 18 14.18 5.40 15.29
C GLY A 18 14.18 5.82 13.83
N HIS A 19 15.32 6.30 13.39
CA HIS A 19 15.55 6.70 12.02
C HIS A 19 16.77 5.96 11.46
N LEU A 20 16.69 5.50 10.23
CA LEU A 20 17.75 4.80 9.52
C LEU A 20 18.16 5.64 8.31
N ASP A 21 19.43 6.02 8.25
CA ASP A 21 20.01 6.59 7.03
C ASP A 21 20.10 5.48 5.96
N VAL A 22 19.40 5.70 4.86
CA VAL A 22 19.34 4.77 3.72
C VAL A 22 20.14 5.27 2.51
N GLY A 23 20.95 6.31 2.70
CA GLY A 23 21.73 6.93 1.63
C GLY A 23 20.89 7.86 0.74
N ASP A 24 21.58 8.46 -0.25
CA ASP A 24 20.97 9.37 -1.24
C ASP A 24 20.26 10.60 -0.60
N GLY A 25 20.63 10.94 0.64
CA GLY A 25 19.99 12.01 1.42
C GLY A 25 18.68 11.65 2.08
N HIS A 26 18.29 10.37 2.07
CA HIS A 26 17.08 9.88 2.72
C HIS A 26 17.35 9.23 4.07
N THR A 27 16.47 9.53 5.03
CA THR A 27 16.41 8.89 6.34
C THR A 27 15.00 8.41 6.58
N ILE A 28 14.80 7.11 6.78
CA ILE A 28 13.47 6.51 6.97
C ILE A 28 13.17 6.30 8.46
N TYR A 29 11.94 6.65 8.86
CA TYR A 29 11.42 6.35 10.19
C TYR A 29 10.95 4.89 10.25
N TRP A 30 11.29 4.22 11.34
CA TRP A 30 10.85 2.86 11.62
C TRP A 30 10.41 2.68 13.07
N GLU A 31 9.57 1.69 13.31
CA GLU A 31 9.19 1.23 14.64
C GLU A 31 9.08 -0.30 14.69
N ARG A 32 9.33 -0.88 15.85
CA ARG A 32 9.13 -2.30 16.13
C ARG A 32 8.09 -2.48 17.22
N VAL A 33 7.13 -3.39 16.98
CA VAL A 33 6.04 -3.68 17.88
C VAL A 33 5.89 -5.18 18.11
N GLY A 34 5.28 -5.53 19.23
CA GLY A 34 5.06 -6.91 19.66
C GLY A 34 6.13 -7.41 20.61
N THR A 35 6.50 -8.67 20.49
CA THR A 35 7.47 -9.35 21.37
C THR A 35 8.85 -9.38 20.73
N PRO A 36 9.88 -8.76 21.34
CA PRO A 36 11.25 -8.85 20.86
C PRO A 36 11.69 -10.31 20.68
N GLY A 37 12.18 -10.67 19.48
CA GLY A 37 12.55 -12.03 19.13
C GLY A 37 11.37 -12.95 18.78
N GLY A 38 10.18 -12.43 18.72
CA GLY A 38 9.01 -13.12 18.15
C GLY A 38 9.17 -13.42 16.65
N LYS A 39 8.11 -13.90 16.01
CA LYS A 39 8.15 -14.18 14.57
C LYS A 39 8.39 -12.89 13.79
N PRO A 40 9.48 -12.79 13.00
CA PRO A 40 9.78 -11.57 12.29
C PRO A 40 8.75 -11.30 11.19
N ALA A 41 8.28 -10.05 11.12
CA ALA A 41 7.40 -9.57 10.06
C ALA A 41 7.73 -8.13 9.66
N VAL A 42 7.40 -7.76 8.42
CA VAL A 42 7.44 -6.38 7.94
C VAL A 42 6.09 -5.99 7.37
N PHE A 43 5.66 -4.78 7.71
CA PHE A 43 4.44 -4.17 7.17
C PHE A 43 4.80 -3.07 6.16
N LEU A 44 4.23 -3.16 4.96
CA LEU A 44 4.44 -2.23 3.85
C LEU A 44 3.14 -1.44 3.61
N HIS A 45 3.17 -0.13 3.93
CA HIS A 45 2.00 0.73 3.74
C HIS A 45 1.71 1.02 2.27
N GLY A 46 0.47 1.46 2.01
CA GLY A 46 -0.04 1.81 0.68
C GLY A 46 0.34 3.23 0.22
N GLY A 47 -0.33 3.68 -0.80
CA GLY A 47 -0.12 4.87 -1.61
C GLY A 47 0.36 4.45 -3.00
N PRO A 48 1.66 4.68 -3.38
CA PRO A 48 2.80 5.15 -2.55
C PRO A 48 2.57 6.55 -1.97
N GLY A 49 3.29 6.90 -0.91
CA GLY A 49 3.10 8.22 -0.29
C GLY A 49 2.22 8.20 0.97
N GLY A 50 1.62 7.06 1.31
CA GLY A 50 0.93 6.86 2.58
C GLY A 50 1.89 6.81 3.77
N THR A 51 1.37 6.45 4.93
CA THR A 51 2.14 6.35 6.19
C THR A 51 1.74 5.14 6.99
N ILE A 52 2.58 4.75 7.94
CA ILE A 52 2.16 3.80 8.97
C ILE A 52 1.23 4.48 9.98
N SER A 53 0.37 3.68 10.63
CA SER A 53 -0.56 4.15 11.65
C SER A 53 -0.59 3.20 12.84
N PRO A 54 -1.08 3.65 14.03
CA PRO A 54 -1.27 2.78 15.19
C PRO A 54 -2.11 1.52 14.89
N ASN A 55 -3.09 1.63 14.01
CA ASN A 55 -3.93 0.48 13.64
C ASN A 55 -3.18 -0.58 12.84
N HIS A 56 -2.15 -0.22 12.08
CA HIS A 56 -1.33 -1.20 11.36
C HIS A 56 -0.54 -2.11 12.31
N ARG A 57 -0.14 -1.61 13.49
CA ARG A 57 0.49 -2.40 14.55
C ARG A 57 -0.38 -3.55 15.04
N ARG A 58 -1.69 -3.37 14.97
CA ARG A 58 -2.75 -4.23 15.51
C ARG A 58 -3.22 -5.33 14.56
N LEU A 59 -2.60 -5.44 13.39
CA LEU A 59 -2.86 -6.52 12.42
C LEU A 59 -2.17 -7.83 12.79
N PHE A 60 -1.32 -7.82 13.79
CA PHE A 60 -0.51 -8.97 14.23
C PHE A 60 -0.73 -9.23 15.71
N ASP A 61 -0.69 -10.52 16.10
CA ASP A 61 -0.70 -10.86 17.54
C ASP A 61 0.57 -10.37 18.22
N PRO A 62 0.48 -9.40 19.12
CA PRO A 62 1.66 -8.82 19.76
C PRO A 62 2.43 -9.79 20.66
N ALA A 63 1.82 -10.91 21.08
CA ALA A 63 2.49 -11.93 21.86
C ALA A 63 3.38 -12.86 21.03
N LEU A 64 3.16 -12.92 19.72
CA LEU A 64 3.80 -13.90 18.82
C LEU A 64 4.73 -13.27 17.79
N TYR A 65 4.47 -12.04 17.40
CA TYR A 65 5.21 -11.35 16.36
C TYR A 65 6.19 -10.30 16.89
N ASP A 66 7.22 -10.08 16.10
CA ASP A 66 8.14 -8.95 16.15
C ASP A 66 8.04 -8.23 14.82
N VAL A 67 7.25 -7.17 14.76
CA VAL A 67 6.87 -6.51 13.52
C VAL A 67 7.66 -5.24 13.30
N MET A 68 8.30 -5.14 12.14
CA MET A 68 8.88 -3.90 11.62
C MET A 68 7.82 -3.15 10.82
N LEU A 69 7.53 -1.90 11.21
CA LEU A 69 6.77 -0.94 10.42
C LEU A 69 7.69 0.24 10.08
N PHE A 70 7.52 0.86 8.93
CA PHE A 70 8.31 2.03 8.56
C PHE A 70 7.54 2.93 7.61
N ASP A 71 7.84 4.22 7.66
CA ASP A 71 7.43 5.17 6.64
C ASP A 71 8.43 5.10 5.47
N GLN A 72 7.94 4.87 4.26
CA GLN A 72 8.77 4.80 3.05
C GLN A 72 9.43 6.16 2.78
N ARG A 73 10.39 6.21 1.83
CA ARG A 73 11.10 7.47 1.48
C ARG A 73 10.10 8.59 1.18
N GLY A 74 10.32 9.74 1.79
CA GLY A 74 9.47 10.94 1.60
C GLY A 74 8.13 10.92 2.34
N CYS A 75 7.78 9.83 3.02
CA CYS A 75 6.48 9.63 3.67
C CYS A 75 6.54 9.91 5.17
N GLY A 76 5.45 10.36 5.74
CA GLY A 76 5.24 10.46 7.18
C GLY A 76 6.38 11.13 7.93
N LYS A 77 7.01 10.38 8.84
CA LYS A 77 8.15 10.84 9.66
C LYS A 77 9.52 10.64 8.98
N SER A 78 9.54 10.05 7.77
CA SER A 78 10.77 9.93 6.97
C SER A 78 11.15 11.26 6.32
N THR A 79 12.44 11.50 6.14
CA THR A 79 12.96 12.76 5.61
C THR A 79 13.91 12.56 4.42
N PRO A 80 13.95 13.54 3.48
CA PRO A 80 13.13 14.74 3.37
C PRO A 80 11.66 14.40 3.01
N ASN A 81 10.71 15.17 3.54
CA ASN A 81 9.29 14.96 3.24
C ASN A 81 8.97 15.28 1.76
N ALA A 82 8.14 14.44 1.13
CA ALA A 82 7.71 14.57 -0.26
C ALA A 82 8.86 14.63 -1.29
N GLU A 83 10.07 14.13 -0.95
CA GLU A 83 11.22 14.11 -1.85
C GLU A 83 11.06 13.00 -2.91
N LEU A 84 11.36 13.35 -4.16
CA LEU A 84 11.21 12.44 -5.30
C LEU A 84 12.55 11.89 -5.81
N ALA A 85 13.65 12.58 -5.57
CA ALA A 85 14.98 12.12 -5.98
C ALA A 85 15.33 10.81 -5.26
N ALA A 86 15.92 9.85 -5.98
CA ALA A 86 16.29 8.55 -5.45
C ALA A 86 15.12 7.84 -4.69
N ASN A 87 13.88 8.06 -5.13
CA ASN A 87 12.68 7.45 -4.57
C ASN A 87 11.98 6.63 -5.66
N THR A 88 12.38 5.39 -5.81
CA THR A 88 11.88 4.40 -6.78
C THR A 88 11.57 3.08 -6.10
N THR A 89 10.80 2.21 -6.74
CA THR A 89 10.51 0.86 -6.23
C THR A 89 11.78 0.13 -5.80
N TRP A 90 12.87 0.26 -6.56
CA TRP A 90 14.11 -0.46 -6.28
C TRP A 90 14.91 0.12 -5.11
N HIS A 91 14.80 1.42 -4.86
CA HIS A 91 15.32 2.02 -3.63
C HIS A 91 14.55 1.50 -2.41
N LEU A 92 13.21 1.44 -2.50
CA LEU A 92 12.38 0.91 -1.41
C LEU A 92 12.65 -0.59 -1.16
N VAL A 93 12.86 -1.38 -2.20
CA VAL A 93 13.26 -2.80 -2.06
C VAL A 93 14.61 -2.92 -1.33
N ALA A 94 15.58 -2.06 -1.64
CA ALA A 94 16.86 -2.03 -0.95
C ALA A 94 16.72 -1.57 0.51
N ASP A 95 15.85 -0.61 0.79
CA ASP A 95 15.58 -0.13 2.14
C ASP A 95 14.95 -1.23 3.01
N ILE A 96 14.05 -2.05 2.44
CA ILE A 96 13.46 -3.22 3.10
C ILE A 96 14.56 -4.22 3.52
N GLU A 97 15.56 -4.48 2.67
CA GLU A 97 16.70 -5.35 3.03
C GLU A 97 17.54 -4.75 4.16
N ARG A 98 17.80 -3.44 4.15
CA ARG A 98 18.51 -2.75 5.25
C ARG A 98 17.75 -2.89 6.58
N LEU A 99 16.42 -2.72 6.56
CA LEU A 99 15.58 -2.92 7.74
C LEU A 99 15.58 -4.38 8.22
N ARG A 100 15.56 -5.35 7.29
CA ARG A 100 15.64 -6.78 7.63
C ARG A 100 16.96 -7.10 8.32
N GLU A 101 18.07 -6.60 7.79
CA GLU A 101 19.40 -6.79 8.38
C GLU A 101 19.50 -6.12 9.76
N MET A 102 19.02 -4.90 9.89
CA MET A 102 18.96 -4.19 11.18
C MET A 102 18.12 -4.95 12.21
N ALA A 103 17.01 -5.57 11.79
CA ALA A 103 16.18 -6.41 12.65
C ALA A 103 16.85 -7.76 13.02
N GLY A 104 17.96 -8.14 12.39
CA GLY A 104 18.59 -9.44 12.55
C GLY A 104 17.78 -10.61 11.98
N ALA A 105 16.79 -10.33 11.13
CA ALA A 105 15.91 -11.34 10.58
C ALA A 105 16.56 -12.06 9.38
N LYS A 106 16.72 -13.38 9.46
CA LYS A 106 17.15 -14.17 8.30
C LYS A 106 16.08 -14.18 7.21
N THR A 107 14.84 -14.43 7.62
CA THR A 107 13.64 -14.37 6.81
C THR A 107 12.54 -13.69 7.63
N TRP A 108 11.54 -13.12 7.00
CA TRP A 108 10.38 -12.57 7.66
C TRP A 108 9.09 -12.76 6.87
N LEU A 109 7.96 -12.62 7.54
CA LEU A 109 6.68 -12.50 6.90
C LEU A 109 6.58 -11.09 6.29
N VAL A 110 6.20 -11.00 5.03
CA VAL A 110 5.94 -9.73 4.33
C VAL A 110 4.44 -9.52 4.23
N PHE A 111 3.98 -8.34 4.68
CA PHE A 111 2.58 -7.95 4.62
C PHE A 111 2.46 -6.62 3.89
N GLY A 112 1.67 -6.57 2.81
CA GLY A 112 1.44 -5.34 2.05
C GLY A 112 0.04 -5.22 1.48
N GLY A 113 -0.50 -4.00 1.47
CA GLY A 113 -1.80 -3.72 0.89
C GLY A 113 -1.77 -2.54 -0.09
N SER A 114 -2.59 -2.59 -1.16
CA SER A 114 -2.59 -1.54 -2.17
C SER A 114 -1.20 -1.41 -2.83
N TRP A 115 -0.62 -0.22 -2.94
CA TRP A 115 0.79 -0.05 -3.29
C TRP A 115 1.72 -0.96 -2.46
N GLY A 116 1.43 -1.15 -1.17
CA GLY A 116 2.18 -2.10 -0.35
C GLY A 116 2.15 -3.53 -0.90
N SER A 117 1.11 -3.94 -1.64
CA SER A 117 1.09 -5.24 -2.34
C SER A 117 2.03 -5.26 -3.54
N THR A 118 2.10 -4.17 -4.31
CA THR A 118 3.08 -3.97 -5.39
C THR A 118 4.50 -4.13 -4.86
N LEU A 119 4.81 -3.38 -3.79
CA LEU A 119 6.13 -3.40 -3.16
C LEU A 119 6.46 -4.76 -2.53
N ALA A 120 5.48 -5.42 -1.91
CA ALA A 120 5.61 -6.76 -1.35
C ALA A 120 5.91 -7.81 -2.42
N LEU A 121 5.23 -7.74 -3.55
CA LEU A 121 5.50 -8.61 -4.71
C LEU A 121 6.88 -8.34 -5.30
N ALA A 122 7.21 -7.08 -5.60
CA ALA A 122 8.51 -6.69 -6.14
C ALA A 122 9.67 -7.14 -5.25
N TYR A 123 9.54 -6.95 -3.92
CA TYR A 123 10.51 -7.42 -2.94
C TYR A 123 10.62 -8.94 -2.90
N SER A 124 9.48 -9.64 -2.83
CA SER A 124 9.46 -11.10 -2.73
C SER A 124 9.94 -11.81 -4.00
N GLU A 125 9.70 -11.23 -5.16
CA GLU A 125 10.22 -11.71 -6.45
C GLU A 125 11.72 -11.46 -6.61
N LYS A 126 12.24 -10.42 -5.98
CA LYS A 126 13.67 -10.08 -5.99
C LYS A 126 14.45 -10.89 -4.96
N HIS A 127 13.86 -11.15 -3.78
CA HIS A 127 14.48 -11.79 -2.63
C HIS A 127 13.62 -12.95 -2.08
N PRO A 128 13.23 -13.95 -2.89
CA PRO A 128 12.32 -15.00 -2.44
C PRO A 128 12.87 -15.80 -1.25
N GLU A 129 14.20 -15.91 -1.11
CA GLU A 129 14.86 -16.58 0.01
C GLU A 129 14.77 -15.81 1.34
N ARG A 130 14.29 -14.56 1.31
CA ARG A 130 14.09 -13.70 2.50
C ARG A 130 12.67 -13.73 3.03
N VAL A 131 11.74 -14.35 2.29
CA VAL A 131 10.31 -14.31 2.58
C VAL A 131 9.85 -15.65 3.14
N SER A 132 9.42 -15.67 4.40
CA SER A 132 8.88 -16.88 5.05
C SER A 132 7.41 -17.13 4.75
N ALA A 133 6.66 -16.05 4.53
CA ALA A 133 5.27 -16.05 4.09
C ALA A 133 4.93 -14.67 3.51
N LEU A 134 3.91 -14.57 2.66
CA LEU A 134 3.49 -13.33 2.03
C LEU A 134 1.97 -13.14 2.16
N ILE A 135 1.55 -12.02 2.75
CA ILE A 135 0.15 -11.60 2.84
C ILE A 135 -0.02 -10.34 2.00
N VAL A 136 -0.90 -10.39 1.01
CA VAL A 136 -1.19 -9.23 0.15
C VAL A 136 -2.69 -8.96 0.07
N ARG A 137 -3.06 -7.66 0.07
CA ARG A 137 -4.44 -7.18 0.04
C ARG A 137 -4.62 -6.04 -0.95
N GLY A 138 -5.81 -6.01 -1.63
CA GLY A 138 -6.08 -4.95 -2.59
C GLY A 138 -4.98 -4.91 -3.65
N ILE A 139 -4.93 -5.96 -4.46
CA ILE A 139 -3.79 -6.26 -5.34
C ILE A 139 -3.66 -5.19 -6.41
N TYR A 140 -2.53 -4.51 -6.39
CA TYR A 140 -2.13 -3.49 -7.35
C TYR A 140 -0.88 -3.94 -8.09
N THR A 141 -1.00 -4.13 -9.40
CA THR A 141 0.12 -4.61 -10.25
C THR A 141 0.80 -3.50 -11.04
N LEU A 142 0.29 -2.28 -10.89
CA LEU A 142 0.79 -1.05 -11.50
C LEU A 142 0.84 -1.11 -13.03
N THR A 143 -0.12 -1.76 -13.67
CA THR A 143 -0.25 -1.72 -15.12
C THR A 143 -0.85 -0.41 -15.60
N LYS A 144 -0.54 -0.02 -16.85
CA LYS A 144 -1.17 1.15 -17.46
C LYS A 144 -2.70 1.07 -17.40
N ALA A 145 -3.26 -0.13 -17.58
CA ALA A 145 -4.71 -0.33 -17.56
C ALA A 145 -5.32 -0.08 -16.17
N GLU A 146 -4.60 -0.33 -15.06
CA GLU A 146 -5.03 0.02 -13.71
C GLU A 146 -5.01 1.53 -13.49
N LEU A 147 -3.95 2.20 -13.97
CA LEU A 147 -3.84 3.66 -13.90
C LEU A 147 -4.93 4.36 -14.71
N ASP A 148 -5.16 3.90 -15.95
CA ASP A 148 -6.20 4.44 -16.81
C ASP A 148 -7.60 4.23 -16.20
N TRP A 149 -7.86 3.06 -15.63
CA TRP A 149 -9.12 2.75 -14.96
C TRP A 149 -9.42 3.71 -13.81
N TYR A 150 -8.43 4.04 -13.01
CA TYR A 150 -8.67 4.81 -11.79
C TYR A 150 -8.54 6.33 -12.00
N TYR A 151 -7.61 6.79 -12.84
CA TYR A 151 -7.29 8.20 -12.98
C TYR A 151 -7.64 8.81 -14.34
N GLN A 152 -8.08 8.02 -15.31
CA GLN A 152 -8.42 8.53 -16.63
C GLN A 152 -9.86 8.24 -17.03
N PHE A 153 -10.30 7.01 -16.87
CA PHE A 153 -11.59 6.54 -17.34
C PHE A 153 -11.96 5.22 -16.66
N GLY A 154 -13.16 5.10 -16.15
CA GLY A 154 -13.69 3.87 -15.54
C GLY A 154 -14.31 4.14 -14.17
N VAL A 155 -13.52 4.41 -13.13
CA VAL A 155 -14.07 4.77 -11.79
C VAL A 155 -14.89 6.07 -11.85
N SER A 156 -14.56 6.97 -12.77
CA SER A 156 -15.37 8.16 -13.08
C SER A 156 -16.85 7.85 -13.42
N GLU A 157 -17.11 6.69 -14.03
CA GLU A 157 -18.46 6.26 -14.36
C GLU A 157 -19.27 5.83 -13.13
N MET A 158 -18.57 5.42 -12.07
CA MET A 158 -19.20 5.01 -10.81
C MET A 158 -19.35 6.18 -9.83
N PHE A 159 -18.47 7.19 -9.92
CA PHE A 159 -18.41 8.34 -9.02
C PHE A 159 -18.33 9.67 -9.79
N PRO A 160 -19.31 9.99 -10.65
CA PRO A 160 -19.25 11.19 -11.50
C PRO A 160 -19.24 12.50 -10.70
N ASP A 161 -19.92 12.55 -9.56
CA ASP A 161 -19.96 13.68 -8.65
C ASP A 161 -18.60 13.99 -8.00
N LYS A 162 -17.82 12.94 -7.69
CA LYS A 162 -16.48 13.07 -7.11
C LYS A 162 -15.47 13.35 -8.20
N TRP A 163 -15.66 12.78 -9.38
CA TRP A 163 -14.82 13.00 -10.55
C TRP A 163 -14.77 14.47 -10.98
N GLU A 164 -15.89 15.19 -10.90
CA GLU A 164 -15.93 16.63 -11.20
C GLU A 164 -14.93 17.43 -10.33
N ARG A 165 -14.79 17.06 -9.06
CA ARG A 165 -13.81 17.68 -8.16
C ARG A 165 -12.38 17.29 -8.50
N PHE A 166 -12.17 16.03 -8.90
CA PHE A 166 -10.87 15.55 -9.32
C PHE A 166 -10.38 16.26 -10.58
N ILE A 167 -11.21 16.47 -11.58
CA ILE A 167 -10.81 17.17 -12.82
C ILE A 167 -10.77 18.69 -12.70
N ALA A 168 -11.32 19.28 -11.63
CA ALA A 168 -11.46 20.73 -11.49
C ALA A 168 -10.15 21.53 -11.63
N PRO A 169 -9.01 21.11 -11.04
CA PRO A 169 -7.75 21.83 -11.19
C PRO A 169 -7.08 21.64 -12.56
N ILE A 170 -7.66 20.81 -13.45
CA ILE A 170 -7.06 20.45 -14.74
C ILE A 170 -7.80 21.15 -15.87
N PRO A 171 -7.13 21.97 -16.71
CA PRO A 171 -7.71 22.58 -17.90
C PRO A 171 -8.27 21.52 -18.85
N THR A 172 -9.37 21.83 -19.53
CA THR A 172 -10.08 20.87 -20.38
C THR A 172 -9.19 20.25 -21.47
N GLU A 173 -8.30 21.05 -22.04
CA GLU A 173 -7.36 20.63 -23.07
C GLU A 173 -6.31 19.62 -22.59
N GLU A 174 -6.08 19.51 -21.26
CA GLU A 174 -5.12 18.61 -20.67
C GLU A 174 -5.78 17.33 -20.11
N ARG A 175 -7.10 17.26 -20.04
CA ARG A 175 -7.82 16.15 -19.39
C ARG A 175 -7.73 14.81 -20.12
N HIS A 176 -7.22 14.81 -21.34
CA HIS A 176 -6.95 13.58 -22.09
C HIS A 176 -5.74 12.79 -21.56
N GLU A 177 -4.90 13.41 -20.71
CA GLU A 177 -3.74 12.80 -20.06
C GLU A 177 -3.67 13.22 -18.58
N MET A 178 -4.65 12.81 -17.77
CA MET A 178 -4.80 13.24 -16.37
C MET A 178 -3.54 13.01 -15.55
N MET A 179 -2.87 11.88 -15.72
CA MET A 179 -1.65 11.55 -14.98
C MET A 179 -0.55 12.58 -15.21
N LEU A 180 -0.27 12.97 -16.44
CA LEU A 180 0.74 13.98 -16.79
C LEU A 180 0.27 15.40 -16.44
N ALA A 181 -1.04 15.67 -16.58
CA ALA A 181 -1.61 16.95 -16.20
C ALA A 181 -1.46 17.21 -14.69
N TYR A 182 -1.67 16.20 -13.87
CA TYR A 182 -1.41 16.25 -12.43
C TYR A 182 0.09 16.37 -12.11
N ASN A 183 0.94 15.63 -12.83
CA ASN A 183 2.39 15.72 -12.63
C ASN A 183 2.91 17.15 -12.78
N ARG A 184 2.50 17.86 -13.84
CA ARG A 184 2.86 19.28 -14.06
C ARG A 184 2.47 20.17 -12.88
N ARG A 185 1.36 19.89 -12.22
CA ARG A 185 0.86 20.68 -11.06
C ARG A 185 1.53 20.28 -9.76
N LEU A 186 1.67 19.00 -9.51
CA LEU A 186 2.29 18.47 -8.30
C LEU A 186 3.80 18.77 -8.22
N THR A 187 4.43 19.09 -9.35
CA THR A 187 5.83 19.51 -9.44
C THR A 187 6.00 21.02 -9.72
N HIS A 188 4.91 21.78 -9.77
CA HIS A 188 4.93 23.22 -10.06
C HIS A 188 5.68 24.01 -8.99
N GLU A 189 6.34 25.13 -9.37
CA GLU A 189 7.09 25.98 -8.43
C GLU A 189 6.19 26.69 -7.40
N ASP A 190 4.98 27.07 -7.82
CA ASP A 190 4.00 27.69 -6.92
C ASP A 190 3.38 26.66 -5.98
N LYS A 191 3.56 26.90 -4.67
CA LYS A 191 3.02 26.03 -3.60
C LYS A 191 1.48 25.95 -3.63
N ALA A 192 0.80 27.03 -3.99
CA ALA A 192 -0.66 27.04 -4.03
C ALA A 192 -1.20 26.12 -5.14
N VAL A 193 -0.54 26.12 -6.32
CA VAL A 193 -0.86 25.21 -7.42
C VAL A 193 -0.64 23.75 -7.00
N ARG A 194 0.50 23.47 -6.36
CA ARG A 194 0.78 22.08 -5.87
C ARG A 194 -0.26 21.61 -4.87
N LEU A 195 -0.59 22.46 -3.90
CA LEU A 195 -1.51 22.07 -2.84
C LEU A 195 -2.95 21.85 -3.35
N ALA A 196 -3.42 22.72 -4.26
CA ALA A 196 -4.73 22.55 -4.87
C ALA A 196 -4.85 21.23 -5.63
N ALA A 197 -3.83 20.88 -6.42
CA ALA A 197 -3.78 19.62 -7.14
C ALA A 197 -3.66 18.42 -6.17
N ALA A 198 -2.80 18.53 -5.16
CA ALA A 198 -2.61 17.49 -4.17
C ALA A 198 -3.90 17.15 -3.40
N LYS A 199 -4.65 18.17 -2.98
CA LYS A 199 -5.95 17.97 -2.33
C LYS A 199 -6.97 17.29 -3.25
N ALA A 200 -7.09 17.74 -4.49
CA ALA A 200 -8.04 17.14 -5.44
C ALA A 200 -7.70 15.66 -5.69
N TRP A 201 -6.41 15.33 -5.83
CA TRP A 201 -5.92 13.97 -5.98
C TRP A 201 -6.21 13.11 -4.73
N SER A 202 -5.78 13.58 -3.57
CA SER A 202 -5.89 12.87 -2.30
C SER A 202 -7.35 12.62 -1.93
N ILE A 203 -8.23 13.63 -2.07
CA ILE A 203 -9.67 13.52 -1.79
C ILE A 203 -10.34 12.49 -2.72
N TRP A 204 -9.97 12.45 -4.01
CA TRP A 204 -10.47 11.45 -4.94
C TRP A 204 -10.27 10.04 -4.39
N GLU A 205 -9.08 9.74 -3.91
CA GLU A 205 -8.81 8.44 -3.30
C GLU A 205 -9.57 8.22 -2.00
N GLY A 206 -9.47 9.13 -1.05
CA GLY A 206 -10.15 9.01 0.24
C GLY A 206 -11.67 8.79 0.12
N GLN A 207 -12.28 9.25 -0.98
CA GLN A 207 -13.72 9.12 -1.22
C GLN A 207 -14.12 7.86 -2.02
N THR A 208 -13.17 7.09 -2.56
CA THR A 208 -13.47 5.94 -3.45
C THR A 208 -12.89 4.61 -2.97
N ILE A 209 -12.12 4.61 -1.87
CA ILE A 209 -11.49 3.39 -1.33
C ILE A 209 -12.41 2.52 -0.47
N THR A 210 -13.54 3.04 0.02
CA THR A 210 -14.49 2.25 0.82
C THR A 210 -15.73 1.90 0.01
N LEU A 211 -16.31 0.71 0.28
CA LEU A 211 -17.56 0.30 -0.36
C LEU A 211 -18.71 1.26 -0.02
N LEU A 212 -18.80 1.64 1.23
CA LEU A 212 -19.76 2.63 1.71
C LEU A 212 -19.00 3.88 2.19
N PRO A 213 -19.57 5.09 2.04
CA PRO A 213 -18.92 6.33 2.47
C PRO A 213 -18.52 6.27 3.94
N GLU A 214 -17.27 6.62 4.25
CA GLU A 214 -16.73 6.74 5.61
C GLU A 214 -16.08 8.13 5.77
N PRO A 215 -16.76 9.08 6.41
CA PRO A 215 -16.28 10.47 6.53
C PRO A 215 -14.91 10.60 7.18
N SER A 216 -14.62 9.82 8.23
CA SER A 216 -13.32 9.86 8.94
C SER A 216 -12.13 9.51 8.04
N THR A 217 -12.33 8.64 7.07
CA THR A 217 -11.29 8.33 6.07
C THR A 217 -11.06 9.52 5.15
N SER A 218 -12.12 10.16 4.67
CA SER A 218 -12.02 11.32 3.77
C SER A 218 -11.31 12.51 4.43
N ASP A 219 -11.60 12.77 5.71
CA ASP A 219 -11.03 13.91 6.45
C ASP A 219 -9.49 13.87 6.50
N HIS A 220 -8.91 12.70 6.73
CA HIS A 220 -7.44 12.54 6.74
C HIS A 220 -6.81 12.87 5.38
N PHE A 221 -7.48 12.53 4.27
CA PHE A 221 -6.99 12.83 2.93
C PHE A 221 -7.09 14.33 2.56
N GLU A 222 -7.77 15.14 3.36
CA GLU A 222 -7.85 16.59 3.18
C GLU A 222 -6.75 17.37 3.90
N GLU A 223 -5.99 16.74 4.79
CA GLU A 223 -4.89 17.37 5.54
C GLU A 223 -3.77 17.81 4.59
N ASP A 224 -3.36 19.09 4.67
CA ASP A 224 -2.43 19.72 3.73
C ASP A 224 -1.09 18.98 3.59
N GLU A 225 -0.46 18.62 4.71
CA GLU A 225 0.82 17.93 4.73
C GLU A 225 0.72 16.52 4.15
N PHE A 226 -0.30 15.77 4.57
CA PHE A 226 -0.54 14.43 4.07
C PHE A 226 -0.87 14.46 2.57
N ALA A 227 -1.84 15.27 2.16
CA ALA A 227 -2.23 15.37 0.75
C ALA A 227 -1.06 15.74 -0.16
N HIS A 228 -0.20 16.67 0.28
CA HIS A 228 0.97 17.10 -0.51
C HIS A 228 1.97 15.96 -0.72
N ALA A 229 2.38 15.27 0.35
CA ALA A 229 3.34 14.17 0.24
C ALA A 229 2.73 12.98 -0.51
N PHE A 230 1.51 12.60 -0.17
CA PHE A 230 0.77 11.50 -0.76
C PHE A 230 0.64 11.65 -2.27
N ALA A 231 -0.04 12.70 -2.75
CA ALA A 231 -0.29 12.90 -4.17
C ALA A 231 1.00 13.08 -4.99
N ARG A 232 1.99 13.79 -4.43
CA ARG A 232 3.25 14.07 -5.12
C ARG A 232 4.08 12.80 -5.33
N ILE A 233 4.22 11.97 -4.29
CA ILE A 233 4.96 10.71 -4.37
C ILE A 233 4.21 9.71 -5.24
N GLU A 234 2.92 9.57 -5.04
CA GLU A 234 2.09 8.64 -5.80
C GLU A 234 2.14 8.91 -7.30
N ASN A 235 1.87 10.15 -7.70
CA ASN A 235 1.96 10.55 -9.10
C ASN A 235 3.37 10.35 -9.68
N HIS A 236 4.43 10.63 -8.91
CA HIS A 236 5.81 10.37 -9.32
C HIS A 236 6.04 8.89 -9.64
N PHE A 237 5.55 7.98 -8.81
CA PHE A 237 5.65 6.55 -9.10
C PHE A 237 4.84 6.17 -10.34
N PHE A 238 3.66 6.72 -10.50
CA PHE A 238 2.73 6.33 -11.57
C PHE A 238 3.18 6.83 -12.94
N VAL A 239 3.67 8.07 -13.06
CA VAL A 239 4.21 8.56 -14.35
C VAL A 239 5.46 7.83 -14.80
N ASN A 240 6.16 7.18 -13.88
CA ASN A 240 7.35 6.37 -14.15
C ASN A 240 7.06 4.86 -14.14
N ALA A 241 5.78 4.45 -14.23
CA ALA A 241 5.35 3.04 -14.18
C ALA A 241 5.97 2.26 -12.99
N GLY A 242 6.27 2.93 -11.88
CA GLY A 242 6.94 2.35 -10.71
C GLY A 242 8.31 1.73 -11.01
N TRP A 243 8.95 2.09 -12.13
CA TRP A 243 10.18 1.44 -12.61
C TRP A 243 10.04 -0.08 -12.78
N LEU A 244 8.82 -0.54 -13.07
CA LEU A 244 8.47 -1.93 -13.42
C LEU A 244 8.18 -2.01 -14.91
N GLU A 245 8.44 -3.18 -15.50
CA GLU A 245 7.95 -3.48 -16.84
C GLU A 245 6.45 -3.76 -16.80
N GLU A 246 5.74 -3.47 -17.90
CA GLU A 246 4.30 -3.75 -18.00
C GLU A 246 4.01 -5.23 -17.75
N GLY A 247 3.14 -5.51 -16.75
CA GLY A 247 2.77 -6.87 -16.34
C GLY A 247 3.85 -7.67 -15.64
N GLN A 248 4.96 -7.05 -15.21
CA GLN A 248 6.11 -7.72 -14.60
C GLN A 248 5.73 -8.58 -13.40
N LEU A 249 4.96 -8.05 -12.46
CA LEU A 249 4.64 -8.74 -11.20
C LEU A 249 3.82 -10.01 -11.41
N ILE A 250 2.95 -10.05 -12.40
CA ILE A 250 2.21 -11.29 -12.74
C ILE A 250 3.09 -12.26 -13.51
N ARG A 251 3.88 -11.75 -14.47
CA ARG A 251 4.82 -12.58 -15.23
C ARG A 251 5.84 -13.28 -14.33
N ASP A 252 6.35 -12.56 -13.34
CA ASP A 252 7.42 -13.01 -12.46
C ASP A 252 6.92 -13.73 -11.19
N ALA A 253 5.59 -13.82 -10.98
CA ALA A 253 4.98 -14.48 -9.83
C ALA A 253 5.37 -15.97 -9.67
N PHE A 254 5.88 -16.63 -10.73
CA PHE A 254 6.43 -17.99 -10.62
C PHE A 254 7.59 -18.08 -9.61
N LYS A 255 8.27 -16.98 -9.32
CA LYS A 255 9.34 -16.91 -8.29
C LYS A 255 8.79 -17.09 -6.87
N LEU A 256 7.49 -16.85 -6.67
CA LEU A 256 6.79 -17.03 -5.40
C LEU A 256 6.32 -18.48 -5.16
N LYS A 257 6.54 -19.39 -6.11
CA LYS A 257 5.99 -20.75 -6.11
C LYS A 257 6.18 -21.55 -4.83
N ASP A 258 7.24 -21.27 -4.08
CA ASP A 258 7.58 -21.99 -2.82
C ASP A 258 7.20 -21.17 -1.57
N ILE A 259 6.78 -19.93 -1.71
CA ILE A 259 6.37 -19.06 -0.61
C ILE A 259 4.89 -19.32 -0.29
N PRO A 260 4.55 -19.72 0.95
CA PRO A 260 3.16 -19.77 1.36
C PRO A 260 2.57 -18.36 1.45
N GLY A 261 1.33 -18.18 1.01
CA GLY A 261 0.75 -16.85 1.00
C GLY A 261 -0.77 -16.80 1.12
N VAL A 262 -1.24 -15.57 1.31
CA VAL A 262 -2.67 -15.25 1.34
C VAL A 262 -2.90 -13.98 0.52
N ILE A 263 -3.88 -14.04 -0.38
CA ILE A 263 -4.37 -12.91 -1.17
C ILE A 263 -5.78 -12.58 -0.66
N VAL A 264 -5.99 -11.34 -0.19
CA VAL A 264 -7.30 -10.85 0.24
C VAL A 264 -7.74 -9.71 -0.67
N GLN A 265 -8.93 -9.81 -1.24
CA GLN A 265 -9.42 -8.85 -2.23
C GLN A 265 -10.90 -8.54 -2.01
N GLY A 266 -11.28 -7.26 -2.00
CA GLY A 266 -12.68 -6.85 -2.06
C GLY A 266 -13.23 -7.01 -3.48
N ARG A 267 -14.48 -7.50 -3.60
CA ARG A 267 -15.15 -7.63 -4.90
C ARG A 267 -15.33 -6.30 -5.60
N TYR A 268 -15.64 -5.27 -4.83
CA TYR A 268 -15.96 -3.92 -5.31
C TYR A 268 -14.82 -2.93 -5.07
N ASP A 269 -13.60 -3.43 -5.08
CA ASP A 269 -12.38 -2.63 -4.97
C ASP A 269 -12.25 -1.74 -6.22
N MET A 270 -12.44 -0.43 -6.04
CA MET A 270 -12.41 0.53 -7.14
C MET A 270 -10.99 0.88 -7.57
N PRO A 271 -10.06 1.22 -6.64
CA PRO A 271 -8.67 1.46 -7.01
C PRO A 271 -7.97 0.26 -7.65
N CYS A 272 -8.22 -0.95 -7.10
CA CYS A 272 -7.51 -2.17 -7.48
C CYS A 272 -8.51 -3.27 -7.89
N PRO A 273 -9.02 -3.25 -9.14
CA PRO A 273 -10.05 -4.18 -9.57
C PRO A 273 -9.69 -5.65 -9.36
N ALA A 274 -10.64 -6.44 -8.88
CA ALA A 274 -10.47 -7.85 -8.50
C ALA A 274 -9.86 -8.75 -9.60
N LYS A 275 -9.92 -8.35 -10.86
CA LYS A 275 -9.31 -9.09 -11.97
C LYS A 275 -7.78 -9.27 -11.83
N TYR A 276 -7.09 -8.30 -11.20
CA TYR A 276 -5.64 -8.37 -11.00
C TYR A 276 -5.28 -9.32 -9.86
N ALA A 277 -6.07 -9.31 -8.78
CA ALA A 277 -5.95 -10.33 -7.73
C ALA A 277 -6.23 -11.73 -8.25
N TRP A 278 -7.21 -11.88 -9.13
CA TRP A 278 -7.49 -13.16 -9.80
C TRP A 278 -6.33 -13.60 -10.70
N ALA A 279 -5.71 -12.69 -11.43
CA ALA A 279 -4.54 -12.98 -12.26
C ALA A 279 -3.35 -13.45 -11.39
N LEU A 280 -3.09 -12.76 -10.26
CA LEU A 280 -2.05 -13.14 -9.31
C LEU A 280 -2.33 -14.53 -8.71
N HIS A 281 -3.56 -14.81 -8.27
CA HIS A 281 -3.96 -16.12 -7.74
C HIS A 281 -3.66 -17.25 -8.73
N ARG A 282 -3.93 -17.03 -10.02
CA ARG A 282 -3.63 -18.03 -11.05
C ARG A 282 -2.14 -18.22 -11.30
N ALA A 283 -1.34 -17.17 -11.12
CA ALA A 283 0.11 -17.21 -11.31
C ALA A 283 0.87 -17.72 -10.06
N TRP A 284 0.24 -17.63 -8.89
CA TRP A 284 0.81 -18.06 -7.60
C TRP A 284 -0.13 -19.03 -6.87
N PRO A 285 -0.18 -20.32 -7.30
CA PRO A 285 -1.16 -21.31 -6.83
C PRO A 285 -0.98 -21.77 -5.38
N LYS A 286 0.15 -21.44 -4.74
CA LYS A 286 0.36 -21.69 -3.30
C LYS A 286 -0.31 -20.67 -2.38
N ALA A 287 -0.79 -19.57 -2.92
CA ALA A 287 -1.51 -18.58 -2.14
C ALA A 287 -3.00 -18.97 -2.02
N ASP A 288 -3.51 -18.93 -0.79
CA ASP A 288 -4.96 -18.97 -0.57
C ASP A 288 -5.56 -17.65 -1.06
N PHE A 289 -6.68 -17.73 -1.74
CA PHE A 289 -7.35 -16.56 -2.31
C PHE A 289 -8.71 -16.34 -1.65
N HIS A 290 -8.89 -15.19 -1.03
CA HIS A 290 -10.12 -14.75 -0.38
C HIS A 290 -10.69 -13.54 -1.10
N LEU A 291 -11.77 -13.75 -1.85
CA LEU A 291 -12.53 -12.68 -2.49
C LEU A 291 -13.73 -12.35 -1.61
N ILE A 292 -13.76 -11.13 -1.09
CA ILE A 292 -14.77 -10.67 -0.12
C ILE A 292 -15.91 -10.00 -0.86
N GLU A 293 -17.04 -10.67 -0.96
CA GLU A 293 -18.18 -10.27 -1.81
C GLU A 293 -18.83 -8.93 -1.40
N GLY A 294 -18.76 -8.54 -0.15
CA GLY A 294 -19.36 -7.31 0.37
C GLY A 294 -18.35 -6.24 0.75
N ALA A 295 -17.21 -6.15 0.05
CA ALA A 295 -16.15 -5.22 0.42
C ALA A 295 -15.56 -4.47 -0.79
N GLY A 296 -15.06 -3.26 -0.52
CA GLY A 296 -14.25 -2.43 -1.41
C GLY A 296 -12.75 -2.61 -1.19
N HIS A 297 -12.03 -1.48 -1.10
CA HIS A 297 -10.56 -1.48 -1.00
C HIS A 297 -10.04 -1.46 0.44
N ALA A 298 -10.73 -0.78 1.36
CA ALA A 298 -10.15 -0.50 2.69
C ALA A 298 -9.92 -1.77 3.51
N TYR A 299 -8.73 -1.89 4.13
CA TYR A 299 -8.42 -3.02 5.00
C TYR A 299 -9.29 -3.11 6.25
N SER A 300 -9.89 -1.99 6.67
CA SER A 300 -10.79 -1.87 7.82
C SER A 300 -12.18 -2.47 7.58
N GLU A 301 -12.54 -2.76 6.34
CA GLU A 301 -13.83 -3.39 6.04
C GLU A 301 -13.90 -4.79 6.67
N PRO A 302 -14.99 -5.12 7.40
CA PRO A 302 -15.00 -6.25 8.33
C PRO A 302 -14.57 -7.59 7.74
N GLY A 303 -15.02 -7.92 6.55
CA GLY A 303 -14.65 -9.18 5.89
C GLY A 303 -13.20 -9.22 5.42
N ILE A 304 -12.64 -8.07 5.01
CA ILE A 304 -11.22 -7.96 4.65
C ILE A 304 -10.39 -8.09 5.91
N LEU A 305 -10.70 -7.32 6.96
CA LEU A 305 -9.97 -7.34 8.21
C LEU A 305 -9.96 -8.73 8.85
N ASP A 306 -11.12 -9.43 8.87
CA ASP A 306 -11.22 -10.81 9.37
C ASP A 306 -10.19 -11.73 8.70
N GLN A 307 -10.13 -11.73 7.37
CA GLN A 307 -9.22 -12.59 6.62
C GLN A 307 -7.74 -12.21 6.82
N LEU A 308 -7.44 -10.92 6.97
CA LEU A 308 -6.08 -10.47 7.25
C LEU A 308 -5.60 -10.93 8.63
N ILE A 309 -6.45 -10.80 9.67
CA ILE A 309 -6.13 -11.29 11.02
C ILE A 309 -6.00 -12.81 11.03
N ARG A 310 -6.90 -13.56 10.37
CA ARG A 310 -6.78 -15.03 10.24
C ARG A 310 -5.47 -15.41 9.54
N ALA A 311 -5.06 -14.67 8.52
CA ALA A 311 -3.80 -14.93 7.82
C ALA A 311 -2.58 -14.73 8.73
N THR A 312 -2.52 -13.62 9.49
CA THR A 312 -1.43 -13.40 10.46
C THR A 312 -1.45 -14.44 11.57
N ASP A 313 -2.61 -14.79 12.13
CA ASP A 313 -2.77 -15.86 13.14
C ASP A 313 -2.25 -17.22 12.62
N ARG A 314 -2.68 -17.61 11.43
CA ARG A 314 -2.24 -18.86 10.79
C ARG A 314 -0.72 -18.93 10.65
N PHE A 315 -0.09 -17.85 10.15
CA PHE A 315 1.36 -17.82 9.99
C PHE A 315 2.11 -17.68 11.32
N ALA A 316 1.43 -17.28 12.40
CA ALA A 316 1.97 -17.36 13.76
C ALA A 316 1.93 -18.79 14.34
N GLY A 317 1.25 -19.71 13.67
CA GLY A 317 1.05 -21.09 14.14
C GLY A 317 -0.17 -21.27 15.05
N LYS A 318 -1.08 -20.29 15.10
CA LYS A 318 -2.37 -20.46 15.77
C LYS A 318 -3.26 -21.40 14.94
N THR A 319 -3.89 -22.35 15.59
CA THR A 319 -4.98 -23.12 14.99
C THR A 319 -6.23 -22.23 14.86
N ALA A 320 -6.90 -22.33 13.74
CA ALA A 320 -8.11 -21.56 13.43
C ALA A 320 -9.25 -21.84 14.42
#